data_1c307168b4cd6dfbef84df3cb76cfce1
#
_entry.id   1c307168b4cd6dfbef84df3cb76cfce1
#
_cell.length_a   1.000
_cell.length_b   1.000
_cell.length_c   1.000
_cell.angle_alpha   90.00
_cell.angle_beta   90.00
_cell.angle_gamma   90.00
#
_symmetry.space_group_name_H-M   'P 1'
#
loop_
_entity.id
_entity.type
_entity.pdbx_description
1 polymer ?
#
loop_
_entity_poly.entity_id
_entity_poly.type
_entity_poly.pdbx_seq_one_letter_code
_entity_poly.pdbx_strand_id
1 'polypeptide(L)'
;GSMKPDENGIYKWTAESDKIDIDSNANPWGGFGKYATMTFYRDGTGKNRQIGISWLQDFIEFDGKTYKGLQSLPQEYGLKQDADGNYIVTSNVVEEVDKLRDTKHILYQTENKKVSSSDANILRGVSGIRYDLEGEFTLGTAKEFGFKLRKGNGKELIFKYNRETQNMYVDGRNAGYHVNSGNFSYTLKPLDGNKVKLRIIIDQGAVEAF
;
A
#
# COMPACT_ATOMS: atom_id res chain seq x y z
N GLY A 1 -5.43 -14.72 -17.17
CA GLY A 1 -5.21 -15.70 -18.23
C GLY A 1 -6.19 -16.86 -18.18
N SER A 2 -6.29 -17.60 -19.24
CA SER A 2 -7.17 -18.76 -19.32
C SER A 2 -6.41 -20.01 -19.78
N MET A 3 -6.86 -21.16 -19.32
CA MET A 3 -6.40 -22.46 -19.80
C MET A 3 -7.51 -23.10 -20.61
N LYS A 4 -7.25 -23.36 -21.89
CA LYS A 4 -8.19 -24.06 -22.76
C LYS A 4 -7.49 -25.24 -23.46
N PRO A 5 -8.16 -26.36 -23.65
CA PRO A 5 -7.59 -27.46 -24.43
C PRO A 5 -7.52 -27.07 -25.92
N ASP A 6 -6.44 -27.46 -26.56
CA ASP A 6 -6.34 -27.42 -28.03
C ASP A 6 -7.09 -28.60 -28.66
N GLU A 7 -7.01 -28.72 -29.97
CA GLU A 7 -7.65 -29.81 -30.77
C GLU A 7 -7.21 -31.22 -30.35
N ASN A 8 -6.06 -31.35 -29.70
CA ASN A 8 -5.54 -32.63 -29.19
C ASN A 8 -5.83 -32.85 -27.71
N GLY A 9 -6.62 -31.96 -27.05
CA GLY A 9 -6.94 -32.02 -25.63
C GLY A 9 -5.82 -31.52 -24.72
N ILE A 10 -4.76 -30.91 -25.27
CA ILE A 10 -3.65 -30.38 -24.47
C ILE A 10 -4.03 -28.97 -24.01
N TYR A 11 -4.03 -28.75 -22.72
CA TYR A 11 -4.32 -27.45 -22.14
C TYR A 11 -3.19 -26.46 -22.42
N LYS A 12 -3.55 -25.33 -23.03
CA LYS A 12 -2.65 -24.22 -23.30
C LYS A 12 -3.04 -23.00 -22.44
N TRP A 13 -2.05 -22.39 -21.85
CA TRP A 13 -2.20 -21.13 -21.17
C TRP A 13 -2.19 -19.97 -22.16
N THR A 14 -3.19 -19.11 -22.06
CA THR A 14 -3.25 -17.85 -22.80
C THR A 14 -3.25 -16.70 -21.81
N ALA A 15 -2.24 -15.84 -21.90
CA ALA A 15 -2.20 -14.61 -21.13
C ALA A 15 -3.25 -13.62 -21.69
N GLU A 16 -4.05 -13.06 -20.82
CA GLU A 16 -5.08 -12.05 -21.16
C GLU A 16 -4.58 -10.63 -20.89
N SER A 17 -3.47 -10.49 -20.19
CA SER A 17 -2.82 -9.22 -19.89
C SER A 17 -1.31 -9.40 -19.82
N ASP A 18 -0.61 -8.28 -19.79
CA ASP A 18 0.81 -8.26 -19.46
C ASP A 18 1.08 -8.82 -18.06
N LYS A 19 2.36 -9.05 -17.79
CA LYS A 19 2.82 -9.52 -16.48
C LYS A 19 2.26 -8.67 -15.35
N ILE A 20 1.64 -9.33 -14.37
CA ILE A 20 1.21 -8.71 -13.13
C ILE A 20 2.28 -8.99 -12.07
N ASP A 21 2.82 -7.94 -11.49
CA ASP A 21 3.80 -8.03 -10.42
C ASP A 21 3.10 -7.85 -9.07
N ILE A 22 3.16 -8.86 -8.22
CA ILE A 22 2.59 -8.83 -6.88
C ILE A 22 3.60 -8.33 -5.83
N ASP A 23 4.87 -8.34 -6.17
CA ASP A 23 5.90 -7.69 -5.38
C ASP A 23 5.91 -6.19 -5.75
N SER A 24 6.17 -5.32 -4.80
CA SER A 24 6.34 -3.92 -5.15
C SER A 24 7.60 -3.77 -5.98
N ASN A 25 7.57 -2.94 -7.02
CA ASN A 25 8.71 -2.60 -7.89
C ASN A 25 9.84 -1.90 -7.12
N ALA A 26 10.25 -2.49 -6.03
CA ALA A 26 11.43 -2.04 -5.35
C ALA A 26 12.63 -2.36 -6.22
N ASN A 27 13.51 -1.42 -6.32
CA ASN A 27 14.83 -1.69 -6.85
C ASN A 27 15.41 -2.88 -6.10
N PRO A 28 15.74 -4.01 -6.76
CA PRO A 28 16.28 -5.21 -6.09
C PRO A 28 17.59 -4.97 -5.34
N TRP A 29 18.16 -3.79 -5.47
CA TRP A 29 19.46 -3.43 -4.89
C TRP A 29 19.39 -2.41 -3.76
N GLY A 30 18.24 -2.17 -3.21
CA GLY A 30 18.05 -1.29 -2.09
C GLY A 30 16.94 -0.29 -2.35
N GLY A 31 15.99 -0.26 -1.50
CA GLY A 31 14.87 0.65 -1.56
C GLY A 31 13.65 0.04 -0.93
N PHE A 32 12.62 0.81 -0.92
CA PHE A 32 11.32 0.43 -0.45
C PHE A 32 10.81 -0.78 -1.21
N GLY A 33 10.35 -1.79 -0.54
CA GLY A 33 9.58 -2.75 -1.22
C GLY A 33 9.50 -4.09 -0.54
N LYS A 34 8.48 -4.77 -0.91
CA LYS A 34 8.31 -6.16 -0.57
C LYS A 34 8.83 -7.03 -1.70
N TYR A 35 9.45 -8.13 -1.33
CA TYR A 35 10.06 -9.07 -2.25
C TYR A 35 9.79 -10.51 -1.79
N ALA A 36 9.91 -11.45 -2.73
CA ALA A 36 9.76 -12.88 -2.49
C ALA A 36 8.45 -13.23 -1.76
N THR A 37 7.34 -12.70 -2.25
CA THR A 37 6.03 -12.98 -1.68
C THR A 37 5.73 -14.48 -1.73
N MET A 38 5.53 -15.07 -0.56
CA MET A 38 5.07 -16.45 -0.40
C MET A 38 3.59 -16.43 -0.11
N THR A 39 2.82 -17.21 -0.86
CA THR A 39 1.37 -17.27 -0.70
C THR A 39 0.90 -18.63 -0.22
N PHE A 40 -0.19 -18.64 0.52
CA PHE A 40 -0.93 -19.82 0.92
C PHE A 40 -2.44 -19.55 0.78
N TYR A 41 -3.19 -20.58 0.43
CA TYR A 41 -4.62 -20.45 0.13
C TYR A 41 -5.53 -21.13 1.17
N ARG A 42 -4.95 -21.89 2.08
CA ARG A 42 -5.69 -22.56 3.16
C ARG A 42 -5.32 -21.92 4.49
N ASP A 43 -6.18 -21.05 4.95
CA ASP A 43 -6.02 -20.34 6.21
C ASP A 43 -6.66 -21.05 7.41
N GLY A 44 -7.21 -22.24 7.19
CA GLY A 44 -7.90 -23.01 8.24
C GLY A 44 -9.33 -22.55 8.54
N THR A 45 -9.80 -21.47 7.93
CA THR A 45 -11.15 -20.92 8.20
C THR A 45 -12.23 -21.51 7.28
N GLY A 46 -11.82 -22.25 6.26
CA GLY A 46 -12.72 -22.74 5.20
C GLY A 46 -13.08 -21.71 4.15
N LYS A 47 -12.61 -20.47 4.29
CA LYS A 47 -12.69 -19.43 3.26
C LYS A 47 -11.53 -19.65 2.27
N ASN A 48 -11.79 -19.66 1.00
CA ASN A 48 -10.75 -19.79 -0.04
C ASN A 48 -10.01 -18.46 -0.23
N ARG A 49 -9.27 -18.04 0.79
CA ARG A 49 -8.48 -16.81 0.78
C ARG A 49 -7.08 -17.10 0.25
N GLN A 50 -6.57 -16.22 -0.56
CA GLN A 50 -5.18 -16.26 -1.01
C GLN A 50 -4.39 -15.22 -0.20
N ILE A 51 -3.68 -15.70 0.81
CA ILE A 51 -2.92 -14.84 1.71
C ILE A 51 -1.44 -14.95 1.38
N GLY A 52 -0.74 -13.82 1.37
CA GLY A 52 0.69 -13.78 1.16
C GLY A 52 1.41 -12.94 2.20
N ILE A 53 2.66 -13.28 2.41
CA ILE A 53 3.60 -12.58 3.26
C ILE A 53 4.88 -12.38 2.47
N SER A 54 5.49 -11.22 2.59
CA SER A 54 6.66 -10.80 1.82
C SER A 54 7.81 -10.41 2.73
N TRP A 55 8.99 -10.37 2.18
CA TRP A 55 10.13 -9.79 2.81
C TRP A 55 10.25 -8.29 2.47
N LEU A 56 10.28 -7.44 3.50
CA LEU A 56 10.65 -6.03 3.40
C LEU A 56 12.17 -5.95 3.48
N GLN A 57 12.83 -5.75 2.36
CA GLN A 57 14.26 -6.02 2.16
C GLN A 57 15.22 -5.04 2.82
N ASP A 58 14.75 -3.90 3.29
CA ASP A 58 15.64 -2.83 3.72
C ASP A 58 16.31 -3.12 5.08
N PHE A 59 17.44 -2.47 5.32
CA PHE A 59 18.10 -2.51 6.61
C PHE A 59 17.37 -1.59 7.58
N ILE A 60 17.10 -2.11 8.78
CA ILE A 60 16.39 -1.38 9.82
C ILE A 60 17.29 -1.30 11.03
N GLU A 61 17.52 -0.08 11.49
CA GLU A 61 18.17 0.17 12.77
C GLU A 61 17.11 0.34 13.86
N PHE A 62 17.16 -0.52 14.83
CA PHE A 62 16.27 -0.47 15.98
C PHE A 62 17.04 -0.87 17.26
N ASP A 63 16.93 -0.04 18.29
CA ASP A 63 17.60 -0.26 19.58
C ASP A 63 19.10 -0.52 19.46
N GLY A 64 19.78 0.27 18.60
CA GLY A 64 21.23 0.15 18.36
C GLY A 64 21.65 -1.13 17.60
N LYS A 65 20.70 -1.86 17.05
CA LYS A 65 20.96 -3.06 16.27
C LYS A 65 20.47 -2.87 14.83
N THR A 66 21.22 -3.47 13.89
CA THR A 66 20.83 -3.50 12.48
C THR A 66 20.17 -4.83 12.15
N TYR A 67 19.00 -4.77 11.57
CA TYR A 67 18.22 -5.91 11.07
C TYR A 67 18.23 -5.91 9.55
N LYS A 68 18.30 -7.08 8.93
CA LYS A 68 18.25 -7.25 7.46
C LYS A 68 16.82 -7.51 6.99
N GLY A 69 16.00 -6.49 7.11
CA GLY A 69 14.61 -6.55 6.69
C GLY A 69 13.63 -6.98 7.78
N LEU A 70 12.37 -6.90 7.40
CA LEU A 70 11.22 -7.31 8.20
C LEU A 70 10.32 -8.22 7.37
N GLN A 71 9.42 -8.88 8.05
CA GLN A 71 8.27 -9.53 7.42
C GLN A 71 7.18 -8.47 7.22
N SER A 72 6.55 -8.46 6.03
CA SER A 72 5.39 -7.61 5.77
C SER A 72 4.19 -8.03 6.61
N LEU A 73 3.22 -7.17 6.73
CA LEU A 73 1.89 -7.58 7.15
C LEU A 73 1.33 -8.63 6.17
N PRO A 74 0.57 -9.61 6.66
CA PRO A 74 -0.11 -10.55 5.77
C PRO A 74 -1.15 -9.82 4.92
N GLN A 75 -1.17 -10.14 3.63
CA GLN A 75 -2.04 -9.52 2.64
C GLN A 75 -2.94 -10.56 1.99
N GLU A 76 -4.18 -10.22 1.82
CA GLU A 76 -5.12 -11.01 1.04
C GLU A 76 -5.14 -10.52 -0.41
N TYR A 77 -4.88 -11.43 -1.32
CA TYR A 77 -4.87 -11.18 -2.75
C TYR A 77 -6.18 -11.63 -3.38
N GLY A 78 -6.67 -10.83 -4.29
CA GLY A 78 -7.86 -11.11 -5.07
C GLY A 78 -7.74 -10.63 -6.50
N LEU A 79 -8.77 -10.87 -7.27
CA LEU A 79 -8.92 -10.38 -8.64
C LEU A 79 -10.17 -9.52 -8.73
N LYS A 80 -10.04 -8.39 -9.40
CA LYS A 80 -11.16 -7.51 -9.71
C LYS A 80 -11.13 -7.20 -11.21
N GLN A 81 -12.27 -7.10 -11.85
CA GLN A 81 -12.37 -6.53 -13.20
C GLN A 81 -12.46 -5.00 -13.13
N ASP A 82 -11.68 -4.32 -13.97
CA ASP A 82 -11.85 -2.88 -14.19
C ASP A 82 -13.02 -2.60 -15.14
N ALA A 83 -13.28 -1.32 -15.43
CA ALA A 83 -14.38 -0.91 -16.31
C ALA A 83 -14.19 -1.39 -17.76
N ASP A 84 -12.97 -1.68 -18.16
CA ASP A 84 -12.61 -2.16 -19.50
C ASP A 84 -12.65 -3.70 -19.59
N GLY A 85 -12.99 -4.38 -18.48
CA GLY A 85 -13.05 -5.84 -18.40
C GLY A 85 -11.71 -6.52 -18.13
N ASN A 86 -10.63 -5.79 -17.90
CA ASN A 86 -9.32 -6.36 -17.59
C ASN A 86 -9.26 -6.81 -16.14
N TYR A 87 -8.58 -7.92 -15.87
CA TYR A 87 -8.33 -8.37 -14.52
C TYR A 87 -7.15 -7.62 -13.89
N ILE A 88 -7.38 -7.07 -12.71
CA ILE A 88 -6.36 -6.47 -11.86
C ILE A 88 -6.24 -7.26 -10.56
N VAL A 89 -5.02 -7.44 -10.08
CA VAL A 89 -4.78 -8.02 -8.76
C VAL A 89 -5.09 -6.96 -7.71
N THR A 90 -5.87 -7.34 -6.72
CA THR A 90 -6.06 -6.54 -5.51
C THR A 90 -5.24 -7.11 -4.38
N SER A 91 -4.73 -6.26 -3.53
CA SER A 91 -3.97 -6.62 -2.35
C SER A 91 -4.38 -5.72 -1.19
N ASN A 92 -4.93 -6.31 -0.16
CA ASN A 92 -5.32 -5.62 1.06
C ASN A 92 -4.70 -6.31 2.26
N VAL A 93 -4.43 -5.58 3.32
CA VAL A 93 -4.06 -6.22 4.59
C VAL A 93 -5.23 -7.09 5.07
N VAL A 94 -4.90 -8.24 5.65
CA VAL A 94 -5.94 -9.17 6.14
C VAL A 94 -6.80 -8.56 7.24
N GLU A 95 -8.08 -8.95 7.31
CA GLU A 95 -9.04 -8.43 8.28
C GLU A 95 -8.63 -8.65 9.74
N GLU A 96 -7.81 -9.66 10.01
CA GLU A 96 -7.32 -9.98 11.36
C GLU A 96 -6.45 -8.86 11.95
N VAL A 97 -5.81 -8.04 11.11
CA VAL A 97 -5.01 -6.89 11.55
C VAL A 97 -5.89 -5.82 12.21
N ASP A 98 -7.18 -5.76 11.88
CA ASP A 98 -8.11 -4.82 12.52
C ASP A 98 -8.26 -5.08 14.03
N LYS A 99 -8.02 -6.31 14.47
CA LYS A 99 -8.04 -6.67 15.90
C LYS A 99 -6.89 -6.04 16.69
N LEU A 100 -5.86 -5.55 16.00
CA LEU A 100 -4.72 -4.87 16.61
C LEU A 100 -4.97 -3.38 16.84
N ARG A 101 -6.06 -2.84 16.30
CA ARG A 101 -6.43 -1.43 16.47
C ARG A 101 -6.85 -1.16 17.91
N ASP A 102 -6.23 -0.16 18.52
CA ASP A 102 -6.71 0.39 19.79
C ASP A 102 -7.87 1.37 19.53
N THR A 103 -9.07 0.84 19.57
CA THR A 103 -10.29 1.63 19.32
C THR A 103 -10.63 2.61 20.45
N LYS A 104 -9.92 2.55 21.57
CA LYS A 104 -10.12 3.47 22.71
C LYS A 104 -9.27 4.74 22.58
N HIS A 105 -8.18 4.69 21.81
CA HIS A 105 -7.25 5.81 21.65
C HIS A 105 -7.20 6.25 20.18
N ILE A 106 -8.29 6.85 19.72
CA ILE A 106 -8.39 7.41 18.38
C ILE A 106 -7.61 8.74 18.37
N LEU A 107 -6.53 8.78 17.59
CA LEU A 107 -5.68 9.96 17.48
C LEU A 107 -6.37 11.11 16.73
N TYR A 108 -7.17 10.76 15.73
CA TYR A 108 -7.94 11.73 14.93
C TYR A 108 -9.07 11.02 14.18
N GLN A 109 -10.22 11.66 14.11
CA GLN A 109 -11.35 11.20 13.31
C GLN A 109 -12.10 12.40 12.76
N THR A 110 -12.52 12.30 11.50
CA THR A 110 -13.40 13.30 10.89
C THR A 110 -14.19 12.65 9.77
N GLU A 111 -15.35 13.22 9.47
CA GLU A 111 -16.20 12.82 8.36
C GLU A 111 -16.57 14.04 7.53
N ASN A 112 -16.68 13.85 6.23
CA ASN A 112 -17.13 14.87 5.27
C ASN A 112 -16.36 16.21 5.36
N LYS A 113 -15.09 16.14 5.81
CA LYS A 113 -14.23 17.31 5.94
C LYS A 113 -13.71 17.73 4.56
N LYS A 114 -14.13 18.89 4.10
CA LYS A 114 -13.53 19.50 2.91
C LYS A 114 -12.14 20.05 3.27
N VAL A 115 -11.15 19.72 2.47
CA VAL A 115 -9.76 20.18 2.63
C VAL A 115 -9.33 20.87 1.34
N SER A 116 -8.69 22.01 1.47
CA SER A 116 -8.15 22.81 0.36
C SER A 116 -6.70 23.24 0.64
N SER A 117 -6.03 23.78 -0.36
CA SER A 117 -4.64 24.24 -0.22
C SER A 117 -4.47 25.42 0.76
N SER A 118 -5.55 26.12 1.07
CA SER A 118 -5.57 27.22 2.05
C SER A 118 -5.77 26.75 3.48
N ASP A 119 -6.15 25.47 3.67
CA ASP A 119 -6.39 24.95 5.01
C ASP A 119 -5.07 24.69 5.75
N ALA A 120 -5.08 24.97 7.03
CA ALA A 120 -4.01 24.51 7.90
C ALA A 120 -3.97 22.98 7.90
N ASN A 121 -2.81 22.43 8.27
CA ASN A 121 -2.67 20.98 8.46
C ASN A 121 -3.74 20.46 9.43
N ILE A 122 -4.69 19.69 8.91
CA ILE A 122 -5.81 19.14 9.70
C ILE A 122 -5.37 18.12 10.75
N LEU A 123 -4.15 17.58 10.61
CA LEU A 123 -3.54 16.65 11.56
C LEU A 123 -2.56 17.35 12.50
N ARG A 124 -2.62 18.67 12.61
CA ARG A 124 -1.75 19.43 13.54
C ARG A 124 -1.97 18.97 14.98
N GLY A 125 -0.87 18.59 15.63
CA GLY A 125 -0.90 18.07 17.00
C GLY A 125 -1.15 16.57 17.10
N VAL A 126 -1.46 15.89 15.98
CA VAL A 126 -1.53 14.43 15.95
C VAL A 126 -0.11 13.88 15.83
N SER A 127 0.25 12.98 16.73
CA SER A 127 1.56 12.33 16.73
C SER A 127 1.46 10.89 17.24
N GLY A 128 2.37 10.05 16.75
CA GLY A 128 2.47 8.65 17.14
C GLY A 128 3.64 7.98 16.43
N ILE A 129 4.18 6.95 17.03
CA ILE A 129 5.23 6.11 16.43
C ILE A 129 4.67 4.82 15.82
N ARG A 130 3.45 4.45 16.23
CA ARG A 130 2.66 3.34 15.71
C ARG A 130 1.25 3.83 15.52
N TYR A 131 0.71 3.67 14.32
CA TYR A 131 -0.68 4.01 14.03
C TYR A 131 -1.15 3.37 12.73
N ASP A 132 -2.45 3.22 12.64
CA ASP A 132 -3.17 2.80 11.46
C ASP A 132 -4.00 4.00 10.97
N LEU A 133 -3.65 4.51 9.79
CA LEU A 133 -4.32 5.62 9.15
C LEU A 133 -5.18 5.08 8.03
N GLU A 134 -6.47 5.35 8.09
CA GLU A 134 -7.41 5.00 7.02
C GLU A 134 -8.20 6.23 6.58
N GLY A 135 -8.37 6.39 5.30
CA GLY A 135 -9.15 7.50 4.75
C GLY A 135 -9.73 7.21 3.38
N GLU A 136 -10.95 7.69 3.17
CA GLU A 136 -11.60 7.74 1.87
C GLU A 136 -11.69 9.20 1.43
N PHE A 137 -11.21 9.50 0.25
CA PHE A 137 -11.11 10.84 -0.30
C PHE A 137 -11.94 10.95 -1.57
N THR A 138 -12.97 11.78 -1.55
CA THR A 138 -13.66 12.17 -2.78
C THR A 138 -12.83 13.22 -3.49
N LEU A 139 -12.43 12.93 -4.72
CA LEU A 139 -11.59 13.81 -5.52
C LEU A 139 -12.36 15.05 -5.95
N GLY A 140 -11.87 16.22 -5.52
CA GLY A 140 -12.36 17.53 -5.95
C GLY A 140 -11.56 18.07 -7.13
N THR A 141 -11.23 19.36 -7.08
CA THR A 141 -10.45 20.07 -8.11
C THR A 141 -8.95 20.09 -7.83
N ALA A 142 -8.51 19.66 -6.65
CA ALA A 142 -7.09 19.60 -6.32
C ALA A 142 -6.35 18.65 -7.28
N LYS A 143 -5.21 19.09 -7.78
CA LYS A 143 -4.34 18.27 -8.62
C LYS A 143 -3.69 17.15 -7.81
N GLU A 144 -3.30 17.47 -6.61
CA GLU A 144 -2.58 16.58 -5.71
C GLU A 144 -3.10 16.69 -4.28
N PHE A 145 -3.10 15.59 -3.56
CA PHE A 145 -3.29 15.54 -2.11
C PHE A 145 -2.48 14.39 -1.52
N GLY A 146 -2.31 14.39 -0.20
CA GLY A 146 -1.58 13.31 0.45
C GLY A 146 -1.19 13.62 1.88
N PHE A 147 -0.22 12.85 2.35
CA PHE A 147 0.25 12.88 3.73
C PHE A 147 1.75 13.05 3.80
N LYS A 148 2.19 13.83 4.78
CA LYS A 148 3.57 13.88 5.24
C LYS A 148 3.64 13.14 6.57
N LEU A 149 4.21 11.95 6.52
CA LEU A 149 4.28 11.03 7.65
C LEU A 149 5.68 11.00 8.24
N ARG A 150 5.83 10.50 9.46
CA ARG A 150 7.11 10.41 10.17
C ARG A 150 7.87 11.74 10.16
N LYS A 151 7.14 12.83 10.28
CA LYS A 151 7.69 14.19 10.21
C LYS A 151 8.37 14.57 11.51
N GLY A 152 9.64 14.92 11.44
CA GLY A 152 10.43 15.38 12.59
C GLY A 152 11.86 15.69 12.17
N ASN A 153 12.54 16.59 12.89
CA ASN A 153 13.95 16.94 12.66
C ASN A 153 14.30 17.24 11.18
N GLY A 154 13.40 17.92 10.46
CA GLY A 154 13.57 18.22 9.04
C GLY A 154 13.38 17.03 8.09
N LYS A 155 12.97 15.87 8.61
CA LYS A 155 12.73 14.65 7.84
C LYS A 155 11.24 14.42 7.65
N GLU A 156 10.85 13.78 6.56
CA GLU A 156 9.47 13.40 6.26
C GLU A 156 9.41 12.30 5.19
N LEU A 157 8.40 11.46 5.28
CA LEU A 157 8.00 10.52 4.24
C LEU A 157 6.71 11.03 3.61
N ILE A 158 6.67 11.15 2.28
CA ILE A 158 5.55 11.74 1.58
C ILE A 158 4.78 10.66 0.83
N PHE A 159 3.49 10.55 1.10
CA PHE A 159 2.52 9.85 0.27
C PHE A 159 1.69 10.90 -0.46
N LYS A 160 1.66 10.84 -1.78
CA LYS A 160 1.01 11.85 -2.61
C LYS A 160 0.26 11.19 -3.78
N TYR A 161 -1.02 11.47 -3.88
CA TYR A 161 -1.83 11.09 -5.02
C TYR A 161 -1.90 12.23 -6.02
N ASN A 162 -1.64 11.93 -7.28
CA ASN A 162 -1.83 12.87 -8.38
C ASN A 162 -3.08 12.45 -9.19
N ARG A 163 -4.04 13.36 -9.24
CA ARG A 163 -5.34 13.12 -9.87
C ARG A 163 -5.25 13.01 -11.40
N GLU A 164 -4.36 13.76 -12.03
CA GLU A 164 -4.24 13.81 -13.49
C GLU A 164 -3.62 12.52 -14.03
N THR A 165 -2.59 12.03 -13.35
CA THR A 165 -1.90 10.79 -13.73
C THR A 165 -2.51 9.54 -13.09
N GLN A 166 -3.43 9.71 -12.13
CA GLN A 166 -4.02 8.64 -11.32
C GLN A 166 -2.94 7.77 -10.65
N ASN A 167 -1.87 8.38 -10.20
CA ASN A 167 -0.77 7.69 -9.54
C ASN A 167 -0.64 8.11 -8.09
N MET A 168 -0.37 7.10 -7.25
CA MET A 168 0.14 7.29 -5.90
C MET A 168 1.66 7.31 -5.94
N TYR A 169 2.25 8.35 -5.38
CA TYR A 169 3.69 8.52 -5.24
C TYR A 169 4.10 8.36 -3.77
N VAL A 170 5.20 7.67 -3.55
CA VAL A 170 5.84 7.57 -2.25
C VAL A 170 7.25 8.14 -2.37
N ASP A 171 7.53 9.23 -1.68
CA ASP A 171 8.84 9.90 -1.70
C ASP A 171 9.50 9.80 -0.32
N GLY A 172 10.51 8.96 -0.23
CA GLY A 172 11.31 8.75 0.96
C GLY A 172 12.69 9.39 0.93
N ARG A 173 13.02 10.16 -0.10
CA ARG A 173 14.36 10.78 -0.25
C ARG A 173 14.78 11.63 0.95
N ASN A 174 13.82 12.15 1.68
CA ASN A 174 14.06 12.92 2.90
C ASN A 174 13.53 12.22 4.16
N ALA A 175 13.40 10.90 4.15
CA ALA A 175 12.86 10.18 5.29
C ALA A 175 13.88 9.91 6.41
N GLY A 176 15.15 10.18 6.18
CA GLY A 176 16.20 10.08 7.20
C GLY A 176 16.97 8.78 7.21
N TYR A 177 16.63 7.84 6.35
CA TYR A 177 17.36 6.59 6.16
C TYR A 177 18.12 6.59 4.82
N HIS A 178 19.03 5.64 4.66
CA HIS A 178 19.66 5.33 3.38
C HIS A 178 18.66 4.72 2.40
N VAL A 179 17.61 5.43 2.16
CA VAL A 179 16.67 5.03 1.14
C VAL A 179 17.28 5.42 -0.18
N ASN A 180 17.89 4.46 -0.82
CA ASN A 180 18.63 4.67 -2.05
C ASN A 180 17.77 5.07 -3.25
N SER A 181 16.54 5.57 -3.07
CA SER A 181 15.77 5.57 -4.27
C SER A 181 14.63 6.48 -4.38
N GLY A 182 14.50 7.52 -4.03
CA GLY A 182 13.66 8.45 -4.68
C GLY A 182 12.17 8.23 -4.61
N ASN A 183 11.57 8.35 -5.72
CA ASN A 183 10.12 8.27 -5.90
C ASN A 183 9.68 6.91 -6.42
N PHE A 184 8.71 6.33 -5.75
CA PHE A 184 7.92 5.23 -6.28
C PHE A 184 6.57 5.74 -6.71
N SER A 185 6.05 5.20 -7.79
CA SER A 185 4.71 5.51 -8.24
C SER A 185 3.95 4.24 -8.58
N TYR A 186 2.69 4.22 -8.22
CA TYR A 186 1.76 3.15 -8.52
C TYR A 186 0.52 3.74 -9.14
N THR A 187 0.03 3.11 -10.20
CA THR A 187 -1.27 3.48 -10.75
C THR A 187 -2.35 3.09 -9.76
N LEU A 188 -3.14 4.08 -9.35
CA LEU A 188 -4.25 3.91 -8.44
C LEU A 188 -5.47 4.60 -9.05
N LYS A 189 -6.24 3.83 -9.82
CA LYS A 189 -7.48 4.34 -10.42
C LYS A 189 -8.50 4.64 -9.32
N PRO A 190 -9.23 5.76 -9.43
CA PRO A 190 -10.30 6.05 -8.49
C PRO A 190 -11.38 4.96 -8.47
N LEU A 191 -11.98 4.76 -7.32
CA LEU A 191 -13.18 3.93 -7.15
C LEU A 191 -14.42 4.65 -7.71
N ASP A 192 -15.53 3.95 -7.76
CA ASP A 192 -16.84 4.51 -8.08
C ASP A 192 -17.11 5.75 -7.24
N GLY A 193 -17.72 6.77 -7.85
CA GLY A 193 -17.94 8.06 -7.19
C GLY A 193 -16.69 8.94 -7.10
N ASN A 194 -15.67 8.68 -7.91
CA ASN A 194 -14.43 9.47 -7.97
C ASN A 194 -13.70 9.52 -6.62
N LYS A 195 -13.57 8.37 -5.97
CA LYS A 195 -12.98 8.21 -4.64
C LYS A 195 -11.64 7.51 -4.69
N VAL A 196 -10.77 7.88 -3.78
CA VAL A 196 -9.52 7.16 -3.49
C VAL A 196 -9.56 6.72 -2.03
N LYS A 197 -9.34 5.44 -1.80
CA LYS A 197 -9.25 4.86 -0.47
C LYS A 197 -7.79 4.48 -0.20
N LEU A 198 -7.31 4.85 0.96
CA LEU A 198 -5.94 4.55 1.41
C LEU A 198 -5.97 4.04 2.84
N ARG A 199 -5.16 3.03 3.10
CA ARG A 199 -4.82 2.59 4.44
C ARG A 199 -3.31 2.55 4.56
N ILE A 200 -2.75 3.21 5.56
CA ILE A 200 -1.31 3.26 5.80
C ILE A 200 -1.05 2.82 7.24
N ILE A 201 -0.33 1.74 7.40
CA ILE A 201 0.03 1.19 8.72
C ILE A 201 1.49 1.50 8.98
N ILE A 202 1.75 2.11 10.11
CA ILE A 202 3.09 2.48 10.57
C ILE A 202 3.38 1.75 11.88
N ASP A 203 4.48 1.01 11.88
CA ASP A 203 5.03 0.37 13.06
C ASP A 203 6.54 0.61 13.12
N GLN A 204 6.95 1.52 13.98
CA GLN A 204 8.35 1.90 14.23
C GLN A 204 9.29 1.88 13.01
N GLY A 205 9.69 0.71 12.56
CA GLY A 205 10.63 0.49 11.46
C GLY A 205 9.98 0.30 10.09
N ALA A 206 8.67 0.11 10.01
CA ALA A 206 7.97 -0.17 8.76
C ALA A 206 6.83 0.81 8.48
N VAL A 207 6.60 1.02 7.19
CA VAL A 207 5.43 1.75 6.68
C VAL A 207 4.88 0.95 5.51
N GLU A 208 3.66 0.45 5.63
CA GLU A 208 2.99 -0.28 4.57
C GLU A 208 1.69 0.44 4.19
N ALA A 209 1.43 0.53 2.89
CA ALA A 209 0.24 1.20 2.34
C ALA A 209 -0.56 0.25 1.44
N PHE A 210 -1.89 0.34 1.56
CA PHE A 210 -2.88 -0.51 0.92
C PHE A 210 -3.99 0.33 0.30
#